data_34fe5b5bd21bc592245ee4bd0758a8c4
#
_entry.id   34fe5b5bd21bc592245ee4bd0758a8c4
#
_cell.length_a   1.000
_cell.length_b   1.000
_cell.length_c   1.000
_cell.angle_alpha   90.00
_cell.angle_beta   90.00
_cell.angle_gamma   90.00
#
_symmetry.space_group_name_H-M   'P 1'
#
loop_
_entity.id
_entity.type
_entity.pdbx_description
1 polymer ?
#
loop_
_entity_poly.entity_id
_entity_poly.type
_entity_poly.pdbx_seq_one_letter_code
_entity_poly.pdbx_strand_id
1 'polypeptide(L)'
;MGLSFNVLTVFCVALIEGAFGYPVSVFRRIQHPVMWMGALLHRLESRLNRPSMPEARRRLNGLIALGALLLASVLPALALQYLAVSLLPSVLALALLALLASTLIAQASLYDHVAAVSDALDQSGLDGGREAVAKIVGRDVGALDAAGVARAAIESLAENFSDGIVAPCVWGALLGLPGMAAYKAVNTADSMIGHLTERHAAFGFAAAKLDDALNLPASRLAALWIALAALLHRDASIEGALAAVRRDAKLHRSPNAGWPEAAMAGALQLKLAGPRFYHGTPTEDAWIGQGSSEATGADIRRALALYRTACTVQLTMLGLLALLIALL
;
A
#
# COMPACT_ATOMS: atom_id res chain seq x y z
N MET A 1 7.44 -24.10 -9.83
CA MET A 1 8.46 -23.05 -9.87
C MET A 1 9.12 -22.92 -8.51
N GLY A 2 10.45 -22.77 -8.48
CA GLY A 2 11.17 -22.62 -7.23
C GLY A 2 11.04 -21.18 -6.70
N LEU A 3 11.24 -21.04 -5.40
CA LEU A 3 11.30 -19.75 -4.68
C LEU A 3 12.26 -18.76 -5.35
N SER A 4 13.40 -19.24 -5.85
CA SER A 4 14.41 -18.43 -6.56
C SER A 4 13.84 -17.65 -7.75
N PHE A 5 13.05 -18.30 -8.58
CA PHE A 5 12.45 -17.66 -9.75
C PHE A 5 11.43 -16.58 -9.34
N ASN A 6 10.60 -16.83 -8.33
CA ASN A 6 9.63 -15.85 -7.83
C ASN A 6 10.35 -14.62 -7.24
N VAL A 7 11.39 -14.83 -6.41
CA VAL A 7 12.16 -13.72 -5.80
C VAL A 7 12.84 -12.89 -6.88
N LEU A 8 13.45 -13.54 -7.90
CA LEU A 8 14.06 -12.83 -9.02
C LEU A 8 13.01 -12.07 -9.84
N THR A 9 11.82 -12.66 -10.04
CA THR A 9 10.72 -11.97 -10.71
C THR A 9 10.32 -10.70 -9.94
N VAL A 10 10.13 -10.79 -8.63
CA VAL A 10 9.77 -9.64 -7.78
C VAL A 10 10.87 -8.57 -7.75
N PHE A 11 12.14 -8.98 -7.73
CA PHE A 11 13.25 -8.04 -7.88
C PHE A 11 13.15 -7.25 -9.19
N CYS A 12 12.92 -7.93 -10.33
CA CYS A 12 12.72 -7.28 -11.61
C CYS A 12 11.45 -6.39 -11.64
N VAL A 13 10.36 -6.84 -11.00
CA VAL A 13 9.12 -6.06 -10.82
C VAL A 13 9.41 -4.73 -10.14
N ALA A 14 10.08 -4.76 -8.98
CA ALA A 14 10.40 -3.57 -8.23
C ALA A 14 11.34 -2.62 -9.00
N LEU A 15 12.28 -3.19 -9.76
CA LEU A 15 13.19 -2.42 -10.60
C LEU A 15 12.46 -1.73 -11.78
N ILE A 16 11.61 -2.47 -12.50
CA ILE A 16 10.86 -1.95 -13.65
C ILE A 16 9.89 -0.85 -13.21
N GLU A 17 9.09 -1.10 -12.18
CA GLU A 17 8.09 -0.13 -11.76
C GLU A 17 8.73 1.11 -11.12
N GLY A 18 9.78 0.95 -10.30
CA GLY A 18 10.52 2.07 -9.73
C GLY A 18 11.23 2.95 -10.78
N ALA A 19 11.61 2.37 -11.95
CA ALA A 19 12.28 3.11 -13.03
C ALA A 19 11.29 3.78 -14.00
N PHE A 20 10.17 3.12 -14.31
CA PHE A 20 9.28 3.52 -15.41
C PHE A 20 7.86 3.86 -14.96
N GLY A 21 7.43 3.42 -13.77
CA GLY A 21 6.05 3.52 -13.34
C GLY A 21 5.07 2.81 -14.28
N TYR A 22 3.78 3.16 -14.21
CA TYR A 22 2.77 2.65 -15.15
C TYR A 22 2.56 3.64 -16.29
N PRO A 23 2.89 3.27 -17.57
CA PRO A 23 2.84 4.20 -18.67
C PRO A 23 1.43 4.73 -18.94
N VAL A 24 1.27 6.05 -19.03
CA VAL A 24 -0.02 6.73 -19.29
C VAL A 24 -0.68 6.25 -20.58
N SER A 25 0.10 5.94 -21.62
CA SER A 25 -0.40 5.43 -22.90
C SER A 25 -1.06 4.06 -22.77
N VAL A 26 -0.52 3.20 -21.90
CA VAL A 26 -1.10 1.87 -21.58
C VAL A 26 -2.36 2.06 -20.74
N PHE A 27 -2.31 2.92 -19.71
CA PHE A 27 -3.46 3.24 -18.86
C PHE A 27 -4.68 3.70 -19.69
N ARG A 28 -4.46 4.59 -20.64
CA ARG A 28 -5.56 5.10 -21.51
C ARG A 28 -6.20 4.03 -22.39
N ARG A 29 -5.47 2.97 -22.77
CA ARG A 29 -5.96 1.94 -23.68
C ARG A 29 -6.66 0.79 -22.98
N ILE A 30 -6.06 0.27 -21.92
CA ILE A 30 -6.54 -0.96 -21.26
C ILE A 30 -6.90 -0.77 -19.81
N GLN A 31 -6.72 0.44 -19.25
CA GLN A 31 -6.88 0.77 -17.83
C GLN A 31 -5.92 -0.05 -16.94
N HIS A 32 -6.01 0.15 -15.65
CA HIS A 32 -5.18 -0.56 -14.68
C HIS A 32 -5.91 -1.82 -14.18
N PRO A 33 -5.21 -2.97 -13.98
CA PRO A 33 -5.84 -4.20 -13.47
C PRO A 33 -6.68 -4.01 -12.21
N VAL A 34 -6.26 -3.11 -11.30
CA VAL A 34 -7.01 -2.76 -10.09
C VAL A 34 -8.39 -2.16 -10.43
N MET A 35 -8.52 -1.42 -11.53
CA MET A 35 -9.82 -0.89 -11.95
C MET A 35 -10.77 -2.00 -12.43
N TRP A 36 -10.25 -3.06 -13.04
CA TRP A 36 -11.06 -4.23 -13.42
C TRP A 36 -11.53 -4.99 -12.18
N MET A 37 -10.64 -5.16 -11.18
CA MET A 37 -10.99 -5.74 -9.89
C MET A 37 -12.07 -4.91 -9.18
N GLY A 38 -11.89 -3.59 -9.13
CA GLY A 38 -12.87 -2.66 -8.56
C GLY A 38 -14.22 -2.67 -9.28
N ALA A 39 -14.22 -2.70 -10.61
CA ALA A 39 -15.44 -2.77 -11.41
C ALA A 39 -16.21 -4.09 -11.19
N LEU A 40 -15.49 -5.21 -11.06
CA LEU A 40 -16.10 -6.49 -10.72
C LEU A 40 -16.71 -6.46 -9.32
N LEU A 41 -15.93 -5.97 -8.34
CA LEU A 41 -16.40 -5.87 -6.96
C LEU A 41 -17.63 -4.96 -6.84
N HIS A 42 -17.62 -3.81 -7.51
CA HIS A 42 -18.78 -2.89 -7.53
C HIS A 42 -20.05 -3.56 -8.10
N ARG A 43 -19.90 -4.36 -9.17
CA ARG A 43 -21.03 -5.13 -9.74
C ARG A 43 -21.55 -6.21 -8.78
N LEU A 44 -20.65 -6.88 -8.06
CA LEU A 44 -21.02 -7.89 -7.08
C LEU A 44 -21.70 -7.23 -5.86
N GLU A 45 -21.11 -6.15 -5.34
CA GLU A 45 -21.64 -5.40 -4.21
C GLU A 45 -23.05 -4.85 -4.51
N SER A 46 -23.27 -4.24 -5.67
CA SER A 46 -24.59 -3.70 -6.04
C SER A 46 -25.70 -4.75 -6.13
N ARG A 47 -25.34 -6.02 -6.43
CA ARG A 47 -26.30 -7.13 -6.52
C ARG A 47 -26.51 -7.87 -5.21
N LEU A 48 -25.44 -8.03 -4.42
CA LEU A 48 -25.39 -8.92 -3.26
C LEU A 48 -25.53 -8.18 -1.93
N ASN A 49 -25.25 -6.87 -1.87
CA ASN A 49 -25.31 -6.08 -0.64
C ASN A 49 -26.57 -5.22 -0.58
N ARG A 50 -27.73 -5.83 -0.32
CA ARG A 50 -29.01 -5.12 -0.20
C ARG A 50 -29.28 -4.76 1.26
N PRO A 51 -29.64 -3.49 1.58
CA PRO A 51 -29.93 -3.06 2.95
C PRO A 51 -31.05 -3.87 3.65
N SER A 52 -32.02 -4.39 2.88
CA SER A 52 -33.12 -5.20 3.38
C SER A 52 -32.73 -6.60 3.85
N MET A 53 -31.49 -7.06 3.58
CA MET A 53 -31.02 -8.38 3.97
C MET A 53 -30.54 -8.38 5.41
N PRO A 54 -30.75 -9.49 6.18
CA PRO A 54 -30.15 -9.66 7.49
C PRO A 54 -28.64 -9.59 7.44
N GLU A 55 -28.00 -9.12 8.51
CA GLU A 55 -26.54 -8.94 8.62
C GLU A 55 -25.78 -10.24 8.29
N ALA A 56 -26.22 -11.38 8.82
CA ALA A 56 -25.59 -12.68 8.55
C ALA A 56 -25.59 -13.01 7.03
N ARG A 57 -26.68 -12.68 6.33
CA ARG A 57 -26.76 -12.88 4.87
C ARG A 57 -25.82 -11.94 4.13
N ARG A 58 -25.70 -10.68 4.56
CA ARG A 58 -24.77 -9.71 3.99
C ARG A 58 -23.32 -10.13 4.19
N ARG A 59 -22.96 -10.68 5.37
CA ARG A 59 -21.62 -11.25 5.62
C ARG A 59 -21.32 -12.42 4.70
N LEU A 60 -22.24 -13.36 4.52
CA LEU A 60 -22.09 -14.49 3.60
C LEU A 60 -21.92 -14.01 2.15
N ASN A 61 -22.75 -13.07 1.72
CA ASN A 61 -22.67 -12.49 0.39
C ASN A 61 -21.34 -11.76 0.16
N GLY A 62 -20.81 -11.08 1.16
CA GLY A 62 -19.47 -10.46 1.12
C GLY A 62 -18.35 -11.47 0.96
N LEU A 63 -18.43 -12.60 1.66
CA LEU A 63 -17.49 -13.71 1.51
C LEU A 63 -17.57 -14.30 0.09
N ILE A 64 -18.77 -14.49 -0.47
CA ILE A 64 -18.98 -14.96 -1.86
C ILE A 64 -18.39 -13.95 -2.86
N ALA A 65 -18.62 -12.64 -2.66
CA ALA A 65 -18.08 -11.60 -3.52
C ALA A 65 -16.55 -11.58 -3.50
N LEU A 66 -15.94 -11.68 -2.31
CA LEU A 66 -14.50 -11.78 -2.16
C LEU A 66 -13.94 -13.04 -2.83
N GLY A 67 -14.58 -14.19 -2.62
CA GLY A 67 -14.19 -15.45 -3.28
C GLY A 67 -14.25 -15.37 -4.82
N ALA A 68 -15.32 -14.77 -5.36
CA ALA A 68 -15.44 -14.54 -6.80
C ALA A 68 -14.36 -13.59 -7.34
N LEU A 69 -14.05 -12.51 -6.61
CA LEU A 69 -12.97 -11.59 -6.97
C LEU A 69 -11.59 -12.28 -6.94
N LEU A 70 -11.32 -13.07 -5.90
CA LEU A 70 -10.08 -13.85 -5.80
C LEU A 70 -9.96 -14.85 -6.96
N LEU A 71 -11.00 -15.62 -7.26
CA LEU A 71 -10.97 -16.55 -8.38
C LEU A 71 -10.74 -15.82 -9.71
N ALA A 72 -11.43 -14.71 -9.95
CA ALA A 72 -11.28 -13.91 -11.17
C ALA A 72 -9.89 -13.29 -11.31
N SER A 73 -9.18 -13.06 -10.23
CA SER A 73 -7.82 -12.47 -10.23
C SER A 73 -6.73 -13.54 -10.26
N VAL A 74 -6.88 -14.60 -9.47
CA VAL A 74 -5.84 -15.63 -9.26
C VAL A 74 -5.80 -16.62 -10.43
N LEU A 75 -6.94 -17.07 -10.94
CA LEU A 75 -6.95 -18.08 -12.01
C LEU A 75 -6.29 -17.59 -13.31
N PRO A 76 -6.55 -16.37 -13.82
CA PRO A 76 -5.82 -15.84 -14.96
C PRO A 76 -4.33 -15.64 -14.68
N ALA A 77 -3.96 -15.17 -13.48
CA ALA A 77 -2.58 -14.99 -13.08
C ALA A 77 -1.82 -16.34 -13.04
N LEU A 78 -2.46 -17.37 -12.49
CA LEU A 78 -1.92 -18.73 -12.46
C LEU A 78 -1.75 -19.31 -13.87
N ALA A 79 -2.76 -19.16 -14.74
CA ALA A 79 -2.69 -19.60 -16.13
C ALA A 79 -1.58 -18.88 -16.90
N LEU A 80 -1.47 -17.56 -16.76
CA LEU A 80 -0.41 -16.77 -17.38
C LEU A 80 0.98 -17.20 -16.90
N GLN A 81 1.16 -17.38 -15.59
CA GLN A 81 2.43 -17.85 -15.04
C GLN A 81 2.77 -19.26 -15.54
N TYR A 82 1.82 -20.17 -15.53
CA TYR A 82 2.01 -21.55 -16.03
C TYR A 82 2.39 -21.57 -17.51
N LEU A 83 1.64 -20.84 -18.34
CA LEU A 83 1.90 -20.77 -19.79
C LEU A 83 3.25 -20.11 -20.10
N ALA A 84 3.57 -19.00 -19.43
CA ALA A 84 4.85 -18.32 -19.63
C ALA A 84 6.02 -19.27 -19.36
N VAL A 85 5.97 -20.01 -18.26
CA VAL A 85 7.06 -20.92 -17.87
C VAL A 85 7.12 -22.18 -18.72
N SER A 86 5.96 -22.69 -19.15
CA SER A 86 5.92 -23.92 -19.94
C SER A 86 6.28 -23.71 -21.41
N LEU A 87 6.01 -22.51 -21.96
CA LEU A 87 6.13 -22.25 -23.40
C LEU A 87 7.32 -21.35 -23.76
N LEU A 88 7.85 -20.59 -22.81
CA LEU A 88 8.92 -19.62 -23.10
C LEU A 88 10.25 -20.03 -22.47
N PRO A 89 11.39 -19.68 -23.07
CA PRO A 89 12.69 -19.72 -22.40
C PRO A 89 12.65 -18.93 -21.08
N SER A 90 13.37 -19.39 -20.07
CA SER A 90 13.30 -18.83 -18.69
C SER A 90 13.49 -17.32 -18.63
N VAL A 91 14.38 -16.75 -19.45
CA VAL A 91 14.61 -15.30 -19.51
C VAL A 91 13.40 -14.54 -20.04
N LEU A 92 12.74 -15.08 -21.08
CA LEU A 92 11.55 -14.45 -21.66
C LEU A 92 10.34 -14.60 -20.71
N ALA A 93 10.19 -15.74 -20.06
CA ALA A 93 9.18 -15.97 -19.04
C ALA A 93 9.35 -14.97 -17.87
N LEU A 94 10.59 -14.81 -17.39
CA LEU A 94 10.92 -13.84 -16.35
C LEU A 94 10.57 -12.40 -16.76
N ALA A 95 11.00 -11.97 -17.94
CA ALA A 95 10.75 -10.63 -18.46
C ALA A 95 9.24 -10.35 -18.62
N LEU A 96 8.50 -11.29 -19.20
CA LEU A 96 7.05 -11.17 -19.35
C LEU A 96 6.32 -11.08 -18.00
N LEU A 97 6.64 -11.99 -17.08
CA LEU A 97 6.00 -12.03 -15.76
C LEU A 97 6.36 -10.80 -14.94
N ALA A 98 7.61 -10.33 -14.98
CA ALA A 98 8.02 -9.11 -14.32
C ALA A 98 7.29 -7.87 -14.87
N LEU A 99 7.14 -7.78 -16.19
CA LEU A 99 6.42 -6.68 -16.83
C LEU A 99 4.92 -6.69 -16.45
N LEU A 100 4.26 -7.85 -16.47
CA LEU A 100 2.86 -7.95 -16.08
C LEU A 100 2.67 -7.66 -14.59
N ALA A 101 3.52 -8.23 -13.73
CA ALA A 101 3.44 -8.07 -12.30
C ALA A 101 3.81 -6.65 -11.82
N SER A 102 4.62 -5.89 -12.59
CA SER A 102 4.93 -4.49 -12.24
C SER A 102 3.69 -3.60 -12.16
N THR A 103 2.62 -3.98 -12.85
CA THR A 103 1.32 -3.28 -12.75
C THR A 103 0.62 -3.48 -11.39
N LEU A 104 1.09 -4.36 -10.53
CA LEU A 104 0.47 -4.68 -9.23
C LEU A 104 1.16 -3.99 -8.03
N ILE A 105 2.22 -3.23 -8.27
CA ILE A 105 2.86 -2.35 -7.29
C ILE A 105 2.79 -0.89 -7.76
N ALA A 106 3.10 0.06 -6.89
CA ALA A 106 2.84 1.48 -7.16
C ALA A 106 3.91 2.42 -6.59
N GLN A 107 5.22 2.12 -6.77
CA GLN A 107 6.31 2.93 -6.20
C GLN A 107 6.36 4.33 -6.80
N ALA A 108 6.38 4.42 -8.13
CA ALA A 108 6.48 5.69 -8.84
C ALA A 108 5.21 6.53 -8.63
N SER A 109 4.03 5.91 -8.78
CA SER A 109 2.74 6.59 -8.61
C SER A 109 2.54 7.14 -7.20
N LEU A 110 2.91 6.37 -6.17
CA LEU A 110 2.83 6.83 -4.78
C LEU A 110 3.73 8.04 -4.54
N TYR A 111 4.97 7.98 -5.04
CA TYR A 111 5.90 9.11 -4.96
C TYR A 111 5.31 10.37 -5.60
N ASP A 112 4.81 10.26 -6.84
CA ASP A 112 4.30 11.40 -7.60
C ASP A 112 3.08 12.05 -6.94
N HIS A 113 2.15 11.24 -6.43
CA HIS A 113 0.96 11.76 -5.75
C HIS A 113 1.30 12.46 -4.44
N VAL A 114 2.24 11.93 -3.66
CA VAL A 114 2.65 12.57 -2.40
C VAL A 114 3.51 13.82 -2.67
N ALA A 115 4.39 13.79 -3.68
CA ALA A 115 5.15 14.96 -4.10
C ALA A 115 4.24 16.11 -4.53
N ALA A 116 3.17 15.79 -5.28
CA ALA A 116 2.18 16.78 -5.70
C ALA A 116 1.51 17.50 -4.52
N VAL A 117 1.38 16.87 -3.34
CA VAL A 117 0.86 17.55 -2.14
C VAL A 117 1.86 18.61 -1.63
N SER A 118 3.15 18.28 -1.57
CA SER A 118 4.20 19.24 -1.19
C SER A 118 4.24 20.43 -2.15
N ASP A 119 4.22 20.15 -3.46
CA ASP A 119 4.28 21.18 -4.49
C ASP A 119 3.03 22.07 -4.45
N ALA A 120 1.86 21.49 -4.25
CA ALA A 120 0.60 22.24 -4.14
C ALA A 120 0.56 23.13 -2.89
N LEU A 121 1.08 22.67 -1.75
CA LEU A 121 1.22 23.50 -0.54
C LEU A 121 2.12 24.71 -0.79
N ASP A 122 3.24 24.53 -1.49
CA ASP A 122 4.20 25.58 -1.75
C ASP A 122 3.69 26.58 -2.82
N GLN A 123 2.99 26.11 -3.87
CA GLN A 123 2.59 26.92 -5.02
C GLN A 123 1.20 27.54 -4.90
N SER A 124 0.26 26.79 -4.29
CA SER A 124 -1.15 27.13 -4.26
C SER A 124 -1.71 27.26 -2.82
N GLY A 125 -0.84 27.17 -1.82
CA GLY A 125 -1.21 27.30 -0.42
C GLY A 125 -2.11 26.15 0.07
N LEU A 126 -2.85 26.42 1.14
CA LEU A 126 -3.65 25.40 1.85
C LEU A 126 -4.71 24.73 0.97
N ASP A 127 -5.42 25.51 0.17
CA ASP A 127 -6.53 24.96 -0.65
C ASP A 127 -5.99 24.00 -1.72
N GLY A 128 -4.90 24.38 -2.41
CA GLY A 128 -4.22 23.48 -3.34
C GLY A 128 -3.70 22.20 -2.65
N GLY A 129 -3.14 22.34 -1.46
CA GLY A 129 -2.70 21.20 -0.65
C GLY A 129 -3.84 20.26 -0.28
N ARG A 130 -5.01 20.81 0.10
CA ARG A 130 -6.22 20.01 0.39
C ARG A 130 -6.72 19.26 -0.86
N GLU A 131 -6.77 19.91 -2.01
CA GLU A 131 -7.16 19.25 -3.27
C GLU A 131 -6.20 18.12 -3.66
N ALA A 132 -4.90 18.31 -3.46
CA ALA A 132 -3.90 17.30 -3.75
C ALA A 132 -3.99 16.10 -2.80
N VAL A 133 -4.07 16.34 -1.48
CA VAL A 133 -4.13 15.28 -0.47
C VAL A 133 -5.43 14.49 -0.52
N ALA A 134 -6.55 15.11 -0.94
CA ALA A 134 -7.84 14.43 -1.12
C ALA A 134 -7.78 13.27 -2.12
N LYS A 135 -6.79 13.26 -3.02
CA LYS A 135 -6.59 12.17 -4.00
C LYS A 135 -5.93 10.93 -3.42
N ILE A 136 -5.33 11.04 -2.23
CA ILE A 136 -4.54 9.97 -1.61
C ILE A 136 -5.03 9.59 -0.20
N VAL A 137 -6.04 10.28 0.33
CA VAL A 137 -6.63 9.94 1.63
C VAL A 137 -8.14 9.75 1.50
N GLY A 138 -8.70 8.80 2.23
CA GLY A 138 -10.13 8.49 2.21
C GLY A 138 -10.98 9.30 3.20
N ARG A 139 -10.43 10.37 3.80
CA ARG A 139 -11.11 11.20 4.81
C ARG A 139 -11.44 12.59 4.31
N ASP A 140 -12.33 13.27 5.01
CA ASP A 140 -12.60 14.69 4.79
C ASP A 140 -11.35 15.53 5.08
N VAL A 141 -10.96 16.33 4.09
CA VAL A 141 -9.76 17.18 4.15
C VAL A 141 -10.10 18.65 4.39
N GLY A 142 -11.39 19.01 4.35
CA GLY A 142 -11.83 20.39 4.43
C GLY A 142 -11.47 21.10 5.74
N ALA A 143 -11.37 20.35 6.84
CA ALA A 143 -11.01 20.88 8.15
C ALA A 143 -9.50 20.85 8.45
N LEU A 144 -8.67 20.30 7.55
CA LEU A 144 -7.21 20.21 7.78
C LEU A 144 -6.56 21.58 7.58
N ASP A 145 -5.70 21.97 8.51
CA ASP A 145 -4.71 23.04 8.32
C ASP A 145 -3.51 22.54 7.49
N ALA A 146 -2.54 23.40 7.22
CA ALA A 146 -1.38 23.04 6.40
C ALA A 146 -0.56 21.91 7.05
N ALA A 147 -0.40 21.92 8.36
CA ALA A 147 0.28 20.86 9.09
C ALA A 147 -0.51 19.54 9.03
N GLY A 148 -1.82 19.59 9.14
CA GLY A 148 -2.72 18.44 8.97
C GLY A 148 -2.66 17.83 7.57
N VAL A 149 -2.59 18.65 6.53
CA VAL A 149 -2.39 18.20 5.13
C VAL A 149 -1.04 17.49 4.99
N ALA A 150 0.03 18.09 5.53
CA ALA A 150 1.36 17.48 5.46
C ALA A 150 1.43 16.15 6.23
N ARG A 151 0.87 16.09 7.46
CA ARG A 151 0.77 14.83 8.23
C ARG A 151 0.00 13.76 7.45
N ALA A 152 -1.17 14.12 6.89
CA ALA A 152 -1.99 13.19 6.13
C ALA A 152 -1.27 12.61 4.90
N ALA A 153 -0.46 13.42 4.22
CA ALA A 153 0.35 12.96 3.09
C ALA A 153 1.45 12.00 3.53
N ILE A 154 2.12 12.27 4.66
CA ILE A 154 3.19 11.41 5.21
C ILE A 154 2.60 10.09 5.74
N GLU A 155 1.45 10.11 6.41
CA GLU A 155 0.71 8.93 6.86
C GLU A 155 0.35 8.03 5.65
N SER A 156 -0.28 8.64 4.63
CA SER A 156 -0.63 7.92 3.40
C SER A 156 0.58 7.33 2.69
N LEU A 157 1.72 8.05 2.67
CA LEU A 157 2.98 7.53 2.13
C LEU A 157 3.45 6.29 2.88
N ALA A 158 3.45 6.32 4.21
CA ALA A 158 3.94 5.23 5.05
C ALA A 158 3.02 3.99 4.95
N GLU A 159 1.70 4.18 5.02
CA GLU A 159 0.71 3.12 4.89
C GLU A 159 0.78 2.48 3.49
N ASN A 160 0.74 3.28 2.43
CA ASN A 160 0.77 2.76 1.06
C ASN A 160 2.14 2.20 0.65
N PHE A 161 3.24 2.57 1.31
CA PHE A 161 4.52 1.86 1.15
C PHE A 161 4.37 0.40 1.61
N SER A 162 3.72 0.15 2.74
CA SER A 162 3.40 -1.22 3.16
C SER A 162 2.48 -1.92 2.16
N ASP A 163 1.33 -1.33 1.84
CA ASP A 163 0.22 -2.00 1.18
C ASP A 163 0.34 -1.98 -0.34
N GLY A 164 0.96 -0.94 -0.90
CA GLY A 164 1.14 -0.77 -2.33
C GLY A 164 2.43 -1.36 -2.88
N ILE A 165 3.43 -1.61 -2.03
CA ILE A 165 4.77 -2.03 -2.48
C ILE A 165 5.28 -3.26 -1.72
N VAL A 166 5.40 -3.18 -0.38
CA VAL A 166 6.03 -4.26 0.40
C VAL A 166 5.17 -5.52 0.37
N ALA A 167 3.87 -5.40 0.63
CA ALA A 167 2.98 -6.56 0.70
C ALA A 167 2.85 -7.31 -0.64
N PRO A 168 2.59 -6.67 -1.79
CA PRO A 168 2.59 -7.39 -3.06
C PRO A 168 3.95 -8.03 -3.37
N CYS A 169 5.08 -7.42 -2.98
CA CYS A 169 6.40 -8.03 -3.12
C CYS A 169 6.57 -9.29 -2.25
N VAL A 170 6.10 -9.27 -0.99
CA VAL A 170 6.14 -10.43 -0.09
C VAL A 170 5.34 -11.59 -0.68
N TRP A 171 4.08 -11.35 -1.07
CA TRP A 171 3.22 -12.40 -1.61
C TRP A 171 3.67 -12.86 -3.00
N GLY A 172 4.27 -11.96 -3.79
CA GLY A 172 4.91 -12.30 -5.05
C GLY A 172 6.14 -13.19 -4.89
N ALA A 173 7.00 -12.90 -3.93
CA ALA A 173 8.18 -13.73 -3.63
C ALA A 173 7.78 -15.15 -3.20
N LEU A 174 6.73 -15.29 -2.40
CA LEU A 174 6.25 -16.58 -1.91
C LEU A 174 5.49 -17.38 -2.98
N LEU A 175 4.57 -16.73 -3.71
CA LEU A 175 3.56 -17.40 -4.55
C LEU A 175 3.58 -16.97 -6.02
N GLY A 176 4.52 -16.10 -6.43
CA GLY A 176 4.62 -15.58 -7.80
C GLY A 176 3.50 -14.60 -8.17
N LEU A 177 3.21 -14.49 -9.46
CA LEU A 177 2.17 -13.60 -9.99
C LEU A 177 0.78 -13.89 -9.38
N PRO A 178 0.35 -15.15 -9.16
CA PRO A 178 -0.91 -15.43 -8.46
C PRO A 178 -0.98 -14.87 -7.04
N GLY A 179 0.14 -14.89 -6.30
CA GLY A 179 0.23 -14.32 -4.96
C GLY A 179 0.06 -12.81 -4.95
N MET A 180 0.73 -12.11 -5.88
CA MET A 180 0.55 -10.66 -6.07
C MET A 180 -0.90 -10.31 -6.45
N ALA A 181 -1.50 -11.07 -7.37
CA ALA A 181 -2.87 -10.87 -7.82
C ALA A 181 -3.88 -11.11 -6.68
N ALA A 182 -3.67 -12.16 -5.88
CA ALA A 182 -4.51 -12.47 -4.71
C ALA A 182 -4.45 -11.34 -3.68
N TYR A 183 -3.24 -10.94 -3.30
CA TYR A 183 -3.06 -9.84 -2.37
C TYR A 183 -3.73 -8.56 -2.88
N LYS A 184 -3.48 -8.19 -4.14
CA LYS A 184 -4.03 -6.95 -4.71
C LYS A 184 -5.56 -6.98 -4.82
N ALA A 185 -6.15 -8.15 -5.05
CA ALA A 185 -7.61 -8.32 -5.05
C ALA A 185 -8.20 -8.08 -3.64
N VAL A 186 -7.58 -8.64 -2.59
CA VAL A 186 -8.00 -8.43 -1.20
C VAL A 186 -7.85 -6.97 -0.79
N ASN A 187 -6.68 -6.37 -1.04
CA ASN A 187 -6.39 -4.98 -0.73
C ASN A 187 -7.35 -4.01 -1.47
N THR A 188 -7.70 -4.30 -2.73
CA THR A 188 -8.72 -3.55 -3.46
C THR A 188 -10.11 -3.73 -2.84
N ALA A 189 -10.45 -4.93 -2.40
CA ALA A 189 -11.72 -5.18 -1.74
C ALA A 189 -11.81 -4.45 -0.40
N ASP A 190 -10.78 -4.49 0.43
CA ASP A 190 -10.75 -3.75 1.68
C ASP A 190 -10.91 -2.23 1.45
N SER A 191 -10.13 -1.66 0.55
CA SER A 191 -10.20 -0.23 0.22
C SER A 191 -11.59 0.22 -0.25
N MET A 192 -12.37 -0.66 -0.90
CA MET A 192 -13.70 -0.31 -1.42
C MET A 192 -14.84 -0.63 -0.46
N ILE A 193 -14.77 -1.71 0.29
CA ILE A 193 -15.88 -2.22 1.10
C ILE A 193 -15.48 -2.57 2.54
N GLY A 194 -14.21 -2.43 2.95
CA GLY A 194 -13.74 -2.74 4.31
C GLY A 194 -14.12 -1.70 5.37
N HIS A 195 -14.67 -0.56 4.96
CA HIS A 195 -15.03 0.51 5.88
C HIS A 195 -16.16 0.13 6.84
N LEU A 196 -16.05 0.57 8.10
CA LEU A 196 -17.06 0.34 9.15
C LEU A 196 -18.28 1.27 9.00
N THR A 197 -18.83 1.38 7.81
CA THR A 197 -20.09 2.08 7.55
C THR A 197 -21.27 1.12 7.69
N GLU A 198 -22.48 1.64 7.92
CA GLU A 198 -23.71 0.84 7.95
C GLU A 198 -23.85 -0.04 6.68
N ARG A 199 -23.44 0.49 5.53
CA ARG A 199 -23.45 -0.22 4.26
C ARG A 199 -22.45 -1.34 4.17
N HIS A 200 -21.24 -1.18 4.71
CA HIS A 200 -20.13 -2.11 4.45
C HIS A 200 -19.71 -2.95 5.66
N ALA A 201 -20.01 -2.55 6.89
CA ALA A 201 -19.55 -3.24 8.10
C ALA A 201 -19.83 -4.76 8.11
N ALA A 202 -20.98 -5.18 7.58
CA ALA A 202 -21.30 -6.60 7.45
C ALA A 202 -20.72 -7.20 6.16
N PHE A 203 -20.93 -6.54 5.02
CA PHE A 203 -20.56 -7.07 3.71
C PHE A 203 -19.04 -7.12 3.51
N GLY A 204 -18.31 -6.08 3.94
CA GLY A 204 -16.85 -5.98 3.82
C GLY A 204 -16.07 -6.71 4.90
N PHE A 205 -16.73 -7.29 5.92
CA PHE A 205 -16.07 -7.91 7.07
C PHE A 205 -14.97 -8.92 6.68
N ALA A 206 -15.24 -9.81 5.72
CA ALA A 206 -14.28 -10.81 5.28
C ALA A 206 -13.07 -10.19 4.56
N ALA A 207 -13.30 -9.16 3.73
CA ALA A 207 -12.24 -8.43 3.04
C ALA A 207 -11.32 -7.73 4.04
N ALA A 208 -11.88 -6.97 4.99
CA ALA A 208 -11.11 -6.26 6.02
C ALA A 208 -10.27 -7.22 6.88
N LYS A 209 -10.86 -8.34 7.33
CA LYS A 209 -10.13 -9.32 8.15
C LYS A 209 -9.03 -10.05 7.39
N LEU A 210 -9.25 -10.35 6.12
CA LEU A 210 -8.23 -11.00 5.30
C LEU A 210 -7.10 -10.02 4.94
N ASP A 211 -7.42 -8.76 4.63
CA ASP A 211 -6.43 -7.71 4.40
C ASP A 211 -5.59 -7.47 5.66
N ASP A 212 -6.23 -7.33 6.83
CA ASP A 212 -5.53 -7.24 8.12
C ASP A 212 -4.49 -8.38 8.27
N ALA A 213 -4.87 -9.62 7.97
CA ALA A 213 -4.01 -10.78 8.13
C ALA A 213 -2.86 -10.81 7.10
N LEU A 214 -3.15 -10.48 5.84
CA LEU A 214 -2.15 -10.49 4.77
C LEU A 214 -1.11 -9.37 4.92
N ASN A 215 -1.48 -8.26 5.54
CA ASN A 215 -0.58 -7.15 5.80
C ASN A 215 0.28 -7.30 7.06
N LEU A 216 0.02 -8.29 7.93
CA LEU A 216 0.83 -8.50 9.14
C LEU A 216 2.34 -8.59 8.88
N PRO A 217 2.85 -9.45 7.98
CA PRO A 217 4.28 -9.50 7.72
C PRO A 217 4.78 -8.25 6.99
N ALA A 218 4.02 -7.73 6.06
CA ALA A 218 4.44 -6.62 5.20
C ALA A 218 4.63 -5.32 5.97
N SER A 219 3.71 -4.99 6.86
CA SER A 219 3.78 -3.76 7.65
C SER A 219 4.99 -3.73 8.60
N ARG A 220 5.39 -4.90 9.16
CA ARG A 220 6.60 -5.02 9.98
C ARG A 220 7.87 -4.88 9.14
N LEU A 221 7.88 -5.48 7.95
CA LEU A 221 8.97 -5.30 6.99
C LEU A 221 9.05 -3.85 6.49
N ALA A 222 7.93 -3.21 6.18
CA ALA A 222 7.91 -1.80 5.80
C ALA A 222 8.52 -0.90 6.88
N ALA A 223 8.13 -1.11 8.14
CA ALA A 223 8.73 -0.41 9.28
C ALA A 223 10.24 -0.66 9.39
N LEU A 224 10.69 -1.90 9.17
CA LEU A 224 12.11 -2.25 9.16
C LEU A 224 12.85 -1.55 8.02
N TRP A 225 12.28 -1.53 6.79
CA TRP A 225 12.91 -0.86 5.64
C TRP A 225 13.02 0.65 5.87
N ILE A 226 12.00 1.29 6.46
CA ILE A 226 12.05 2.71 6.84
C ILE A 226 13.13 2.96 7.90
N ALA A 227 13.21 2.11 8.93
CA ALA A 227 14.23 2.23 9.97
C ALA A 227 15.65 2.05 9.43
N LEU A 228 15.88 1.08 8.54
CA LEU A 228 17.17 0.88 7.88
C LEU A 228 17.52 2.03 6.93
N ALA A 229 16.53 2.56 6.20
CA ALA A 229 16.73 3.73 5.35
C ALA A 229 17.18 4.96 6.16
N ALA A 230 16.68 5.13 7.39
CA ALA A 230 17.06 6.23 8.26
C ALA A 230 18.57 6.25 8.60
N LEU A 231 19.27 5.12 8.53
CA LEU A 231 20.75 5.08 8.67
C LEU A 231 21.49 5.86 7.59
N LEU A 232 20.88 6.02 6.42
CA LEU A 232 21.50 6.63 5.25
C LEU A 232 21.13 8.12 5.09
N HIS A 233 20.34 8.66 6.03
CA HIS A 233 19.91 10.05 6.04
C HIS A 233 20.38 10.78 7.29
N ARG A 234 21.09 11.91 7.12
CA ARG A 234 21.59 12.71 8.25
C ARG A 234 20.48 13.34 9.09
N ASP A 235 19.33 13.61 8.46
CA ASP A 235 18.18 14.27 9.08
C ASP A 235 17.11 13.26 9.55
N ALA A 236 17.48 11.97 9.66
CA ALA A 236 16.62 10.91 10.14
C ALA A 236 17.30 10.09 11.24
N SER A 237 16.52 9.47 12.13
CA SER A 237 17.02 8.69 13.25
C SER A 237 16.46 7.27 13.22
N ILE A 238 17.35 6.27 13.11
CA ILE A 238 16.97 4.86 13.26
C ILE A 238 16.50 4.57 14.69
N GLU A 239 17.17 5.13 15.70
CA GLU A 239 16.79 4.97 17.11
C GLU A 239 15.39 5.53 17.34
N GLY A 240 15.10 6.72 16.76
CA GLY A 240 13.79 7.34 16.80
C GLY A 240 12.72 6.46 16.14
N ALA A 241 13.00 5.90 14.95
CA ALA A 241 12.10 4.98 14.26
C ALA A 241 11.78 3.74 15.11
N LEU A 242 12.81 3.06 15.62
CA LEU A 242 12.64 1.84 16.43
C LEU A 242 11.95 2.11 17.77
N ALA A 243 12.25 3.23 18.41
CA ALA A 243 11.60 3.65 19.65
C ALA A 243 10.10 3.92 19.43
N ALA A 244 9.75 4.67 18.38
CA ALA A 244 8.37 4.96 18.03
C ALA A 244 7.60 3.67 17.66
N VAL A 245 8.17 2.77 16.86
CA VAL A 245 7.54 1.49 16.53
C VAL A 245 7.22 0.68 17.79
N ARG A 246 8.17 0.54 18.73
CA ARG A 246 7.96 -0.23 19.96
C ARG A 246 6.88 0.37 20.86
N ARG A 247 6.81 1.69 20.94
CA ARG A 247 5.91 2.42 21.84
C ARG A 247 4.52 2.62 21.23
N ASP A 248 4.45 3.05 19.95
CA ASP A 248 3.26 3.66 19.39
C ASP A 248 2.55 2.80 18.33
N ALA A 249 3.23 1.86 17.66
CA ALA A 249 2.64 1.12 16.52
C ALA A 249 1.32 0.44 16.86
N LYS A 250 1.13 -0.02 18.10
CA LYS A 250 -0.08 -0.70 18.57
C LYS A 250 -1.19 0.27 19.02
N LEU A 251 -0.94 1.56 19.06
CA LEU A 251 -1.93 2.59 19.40
C LEU A 251 -2.84 2.90 18.19
N HIS A 252 -2.39 2.55 16.99
CA HIS A 252 -3.18 2.72 15.77
C HIS A 252 -4.35 1.73 15.73
N ARG A 253 -5.50 2.18 15.17
CA ARG A 253 -6.71 1.35 15.01
C ARG A 253 -6.50 0.14 14.09
N SER A 254 -5.74 0.33 13.00
CA SER A 254 -5.31 -0.76 12.13
C SER A 254 -4.17 -1.54 12.80
N PRO A 255 -4.20 -2.87 12.79
CA PRO A 255 -3.11 -3.69 13.30
C PRO A 255 -1.84 -3.59 12.46
N ASN A 256 -1.91 -2.91 11.32
CA ASN A 256 -0.86 -2.82 10.31
C ASN A 256 -0.33 -1.41 10.09
N ALA A 257 -1.17 -0.43 9.77
CA ALA A 257 -0.77 0.93 9.38
C ALA A 257 0.12 1.62 10.43
N GLY A 258 -0.14 1.38 11.71
CA GLY A 258 0.66 1.96 12.79
C GLY A 258 2.14 1.59 12.77
N TRP A 259 2.56 0.50 12.12
CA TRP A 259 3.97 0.09 12.08
C TRP A 259 4.80 0.98 11.16
N PRO A 260 4.47 1.12 9.86
CA PRO A 260 5.20 2.02 8.97
C PRO A 260 5.02 3.49 9.36
N GLU A 261 3.83 3.89 9.85
CA GLU A 261 3.61 5.26 10.32
C GLU A 261 4.49 5.60 11.52
N ALA A 262 4.59 4.72 12.52
CA ALA A 262 5.45 4.93 13.69
C ALA A 262 6.93 4.98 13.29
N ALA A 263 7.37 4.11 12.37
CA ALA A 263 8.73 4.16 11.85
C ALA A 263 9.02 5.50 11.17
N MET A 264 8.12 5.98 10.33
CA MET A 264 8.25 7.26 9.61
C MET A 264 8.24 8.44 10.59
N ALA A 265 7.27 8.47 11.53
CA ALA A 265 7.15 9.51 12.54
C ALA A 265 8.41 9.61 13.41
N GLY A 266 8.90 8.47 13.90
CA GLY A 266 10.09 8.41 14.73
C GLY A 266 11.36 8.77 13.97
N ALA A 267 11.53 8.27 12.75
CA ALA A 267 12.68 8.60 11.90
C ALA A 267 12.79 10.09 11.62
N LEU A 268 11.69 10.77 11.35
CA LEU A 268 11.64 12.18 10.95
C LEU A 268 11.41 13.14 12.13
N GLN A 269 11.26 12.61 13.36
CA GLN A 269 10.95 13.39 14.57
C GLN A 269 9.65 14.19 14.42
N LEU A 270 8.61 13.54 13.93
CA LEU A 270 7.27 14.10 13.76
C LEU A 270 6.27 13.43 14.72
N LYS A 271 5.10 14.05 14.85
CA LYS A 271 3.87 13.42 15.34
C LYS A 271 2.92 13.23 14.16
N LEU A 272 2.46 12.01 13.97
CA LEU A 272 1.46 11.65 12.99
C LEU A 272 0.17 11.19 13.67
N ALA A 273 -0.87 10.91 12.93
CA ALA A 273 -2.20 10.59 13.46
C ALA A 273 -2.77 11.74 14.35
N GLY A 274 -3.12 11.47 15.59
CA GLY A 274 -3.72 12.43 16.50
C GLY A 274 -5.21 12.68 16.26
N PRO A 275 -5.82 13.61 17.00
CA PRO A 275 -7.24 13.92 16.88
C PRO A 275 -7.64 14.30 15.47
N ARG A 276 -8.75 13.73 14.98
CA ARG A 276 -9.25 13.90 13.59
C ARG A 276 -10.74 14.16 13.57
N PHE A 277 -11.23 14.72 12.49
CA PHE A 277 -12.66 14.85 12.23
C PHE A 277 -13.09 13.86 11.16
N TYR A 278 -14.10 13.03 11.46
CA TYR A 278 -14.80 12.19 10.49
C TYR A 278 -16.26 12.65 10.40
N HIS A 279 -16.66 13.17 9.24
CA HIS A 279 -18.03 13.66 9.02
C HIS A 279 -18.52 14.62 10.12
N GLY A 280 -17.64 15.53 10.57
CA GLY A 280 -17.94 16.52 11.61
C GLY A 280 -17.89 15.99 13.06
N THR A 281 -17.61 14.71 13.26
CA THR A 281 -17.46 14.12 14.61
C THR A 281 -15.96 14.03 14.96
N PRO A 282 -15.53 14.62 16.09
CA PRO A 282 -14.16 14.52 16.56
C PRO A 282 -13.86 13.07 16.97
N THR A 283 -12.75 12.54 16.52
CA THR A 283 -12.25 11.23 16.90
C THR A 283 -10.91 11.42 17.58
N GLU A 284 -10.81 10.98 18.83
CA GLU A 284 -9.56 11.02 19.61
C GLU A 284 -8.67 9.83 19.21
N ASP A 285 -7.91 9.98 18.12
CA ASP A 285 -6.86 9.04 17.80
C ASP A 285 -5.58 9.40 18.56
N ALA A 286 -4.84 8.39 19.01
CA ALA A 286 -3.57 8.60 19.69
C ALA A 286 -2.53 9.20 18.73
N TRP A 287 -1.68 10.10 19.24
CA TRP A 287 -0.52 10.56 18.51
C TRP A 287 0.51 9.44 18.36
N ILE A 288 1.08 9.34 17.16
CA ILE A 288 2.17 8.43 16.80
C ILE A 288 3.44 9.26 16.62
N GLY A 289 4.51 8.94 17.36
CA GLY A 289 5.72 9.73 17.42
C GLY A 289 5.69 10.78 18.53
N GLN A 290 6.85 11.36 18.84
CA GLN A 290 7.04 12.36 19.91
C GLN A 290 7.64 13.68 19.41
N GLY A 291 7.81 13.83 18.09
CA GLY A 291 8.37 15.02 17.48
C GLY A 291 7.38 16.18 17.35
N SER A 292 7.55 16.98 16.30
CA SER A 292 6.68 18.11 15.99
C SER A 292 5.35 17.65 15.40
N SER A 293 4.24 18.29 15.80
CA SER A 293 2.94 18.18 15.13
C SER A 293 2.83 19.12 13.92
N GLU A 294 3.71 20.12 13.84
CA GLU A 294 3.74 21.16 12.82
C GLU A 294 4.52 20.70 11.58
N ALA A 295 4.01 19.64 10.92
CA ALA A 295 4.58 19.14 9.68
C ALA A 295 4.38 20.14 8.54
N THR A 296 5.34 20.18 7.63
CA THR A 296 5.41 21.13 6.52
C THR A 296 5.61 20.44 5.17
N GLY A 297 5.53 21.16 4.06
CA GLY A 297 5.92 20.65 2.73
C GLY A 297 7.37 20.15 2.70
N ALA A 298 8.27 20.76 3.47
CA ALA A 298 9.65 20.27 3.61
C ALA A 298 9.71 18.89 4.28
N ASP A 299 8.85 18.61 5.25
CA ASP A 299 8.78 17.29 5.90
C ASP A 299 8.20 16.23 4.97
N ILE A 300 7.26 16.58 4.09
CA ILE A 300 6.81 15.69 3.01
C ILE A 300 8.01 15.30 2.13
N ARG A 301 8.85 16.27 1.73
CA ARG A 301 10.04 15.99 0.91
C ARG A 301 11.06 15.11 1.64
N ARG A 302 11.26 15.31 2.95
CA ARG A 302 12.10 14.43 3.78
C ARG A 302 11.52 13.01 3.83
N ALA A 303 10.21 12.88 4.01
CA ALA A 303 9.52 11.57 3.99
C ALA A 303 9.67 10.88 2.62
N LEU A 304 9.54 11.61 1.52
CA LEU A 304 9.76 11.08 0.16
C LEU A 304 11.21 10.63 -0.07
N ALA A 305 12.20 11.36 0.44
CA ALA A 305 13.60 10.95 0.35
C ALA A 305 13.84 9.65 1.13
N LEU A 306 13.31 9.57 2.36
CA LEU A 306 13.38 8.36 3.18
C LEU A 306 12.67 7.16 2.53
N TYR A 307 11.49 7.38 1.95
CA TYR A 307 10.73 6.39 1.21
C TYR A 307 11.51 5.82 0.02
N ARG A 308 12.12 6.67 -0.81
CA ARG A 308 12.95 6.20 -1.95
C ARG A 308 14.11 5.34 -1.49
N THR A 309 14.75 5.71 -0.39
CA THR A 309 15.81 4.91 0.21
C THR A 309 15.26 3.59 0.76
N ALA A 310 14.09 3.58 1.38
CA ALA A 310 13.44 2.35 1.86
C ALA A 310 13.08 1.41 0.69
N CYS A 311 12.61 1.93 -0.45
CA CYS A 311 12.44 1.14 -1.68
C CYS A 311 13.77 0.56 -2.18
N THR A 312 14.86 1.33 -2.13
CA THR A 312 16.20 0.85 -2.51
C THR A 312 16.70 -0.25 -1.56
N VAL A 313 16.48 -0.09 -0.25
CA VAL A 313 16.78 -1.12 0.76
C VAL A 313 16.02 -2.41 0.44
N GLN A 314 14.71 -2.33 0.20
CA GLN A 314 13.90 -3.49 -0.19
C GLN A 314 14.43 -4.15 -1.46
N LEU A 315 14.73 -3.38 -2.50
CA LEU A 315 15.28 -3.89 -3.76
C LEU A 315 16.61 -4.61 -3.54
N THR A 316 17.49 -4.03 -2.73
CA THR A 316 18.79 -4.63 -2.38
C THR A 316 18.60 -5.96 -1.63
N MET A 317 17.68 -6.00 -0.66
CA MET A 317 17.38 -7.23 0.08
C MET A 317 16.79 -8.33 -0.82
N LEU A 318 15.93 -7.98 -1.76
CA LEU A 318 15.40 -8.93 -2.76
C LEU A 318 16.53 -9.46 -3.66
N GLY A 319 17.45 -8.61 -4.11
CA GLY A 319 18.60 -9.00 -4.91
C GLY A 319 19.56 -9.93 -4.16
N LEU A 320 19.87 -9.61 -2.90
CA LEU A 320 20.69 -10.45 -2.04
C LEU A 320 20.04 -11.81 -1.77
N LEU A 321 18.72 -11.81 -1.52
CA LEU A 321 17.96 -13.05 -1.32
C LEU A 321 17.96 -13.91 -2.59
N ALA A 322 17.73 -13.30 -3.76
CA ALA A 322 17.81 -14.02 -5.04
C ALA A 322 19.17 -14.65 -5.28
N LEU A 323 20.24 -13.89 -5.00
CA LEU A 323 21.63 -14.40 -5.10
C LEU A 323 21.89 -15.54 -4.13
N LEU A 324 21.51 -15.39 -2.87
CA LEU A 324 21.68 -16.43 -1.84
C LEU A 324 20.99 -17.73 -2.24
N ILE A 325 19.72 -17.66 -2.71
CA ILE A 325 18.99 -18.86 -3.12
C ILE A 325 19.60 -19.49 -4.40
N ALA A 326 20.23 -18.70 -5.26
CA ALA A 326 20.90 -19.21 -6.46
C ALA A 326 22.24 -19.92 -6.15
N LEU A 327 22.84 -19.64 -4.99
CA LEU A 327 24.10 -20.26 -4.53
C LEU A 327 23.88 -21.54 -3.71
N LEU A 328 22.65 -21.77 -3.24
CA LEU A 328 22.25 -23.00 -2.51
C LEU A 328 21.72 -24.07 -3.45
#